data_8b78ec4295860fb59686ff3f2d2f2ca6
#
_entry.id   8b78ec4295860fb59686ff3f2d2f2ca6
#
_cell.length_a   1.000
_cell.length_b   1.000
_cell.length_c   1.000
_cell.angle_alpha   90.00
_cell.angle_beta   90.00
_cell.angle_gamma   90.00
#
_symmetry.space_group_name_H-M   'P 1'
#
loop_
_entity.id
_entity.type
_entity.pdbx_description
1 polymer ?
#
loop_
_entity_poly.entity_id
_entity_poly.type
_entity_poly.pdbx_seq_one_letter_code
_entity_poly.pdbx_strand_id
1 'polypeptide(L)'
;MKHLISACAFAVLFITVAAFADDTPSGGMFPEAPFDAEEPGEAYAEIKLSAPDYSWAKGRWRPPLVVLLDGKKRASLIPFRGGEAAGYKMFLGPVGAGRHVVSVADPSKKEGRVTVESATAGVLYPGNEGYELLRRAPVLLGRQDNESSDAPLMMWAIESETASGRILEYTIIFSNEDGGTKTAELMARYGRTVDIEYIYRVALDPEGRIASETYQGPNHEELPFKGRKIGEHPVLRTCTFNNMVCDDGDSSFAFMHYPVEFDADGVRERMLDREPWINRVAFEELAREGKLTKTTPDPERKKIDDPRLYALVDIELDLPPGGPAVEVSLKTAGDGEWRSASQGVDEMRFKGSGKARLGILMTEGCGPEDVEGVRLEAIGVPGSRATVVSLGPITILDADFKPAKKEIPWKKKLPLVAGSAPIVITIAE
;
A
#
# COMPACT_ATOMS: atom_id res chain seq x y z
N MET A 1 37.13 44.93 -32.68
CA MET A 1 36.04 43.99 -32.46
C MET A 1 36.09 43.59 -30.98
N LYS A 2 35.20 44.14 -30.18
CA LYS A 2 35.12 43.83 -28.73
C LYS A 2 34.01 42.80 -28.54
N HIS A 3 34.36 41.61 -28.07
CA HIS A 3 33.41 40.58 -27.69
C HIS A 3 32.80 40.93 -26.32
N LEU A 4 31.48 41.24 -26.30
CA LEU A 4 30.70 41.28 -25.08
C LEU A 4 30.31 39.83 -24.70
N ILE A 5 30.81 39.36 -23.59
CA ILE A 5 30.34 38.12 -22.95
C ILE A 5 29.15 38.54 -22.07
N SER A 6 27.95 38.15 -22.44
CA SER A 6 26.74 38.31 -21.64
C SER A 6 26.69 37.19 -20.59
N ALA A 7 26.89 37.53 -19.33
CA ALA A 7 26.66 36.62 -18.23
C ALA A 7 25.17 36.61 -17.89
N CYS A 8 24.47 35.52 -18.27
CA CYS A 8 23.13 35.25 -17.78
C CYS A 8 23.21 34.81 -16.31
N ALA A 9 22.87 35.69 -15.38
CA ALA A 9 22.64 35.32 -14.00
C ALA A 9 21.29 34.61 -13.90
N PHE A 10 21.30 33.31 -13.66
CA PHE A 10 20.12 32.57 -13.26
C PHE A 10 19.79 32.96 -11.81
N ALA A 11 18.76 33.76 -11.61
CA ALA A 11 18.18 34.00 -10.31
C ALA A 11 17.36 32.73 -9.93
N VAL A 12 17.90 31.89 -9.06
CA VAL A 12 17.13 30.81 -8.44
C VAL A 12 16.18 31.45 -7.43
N LEU A 13 14.93 31.55 -7.83
CA LEU A 13 13.86 32.04 -6.96
C LEU A 13 13.52 30.94 -5.94
N PHE A 14 14.05 31.04 -4.72
CA PHE A 14 13.63 30.21 -3.60
C PHE A 14 12.19 30.60 -3.22
N ILE A 15 11.22 29.89 -3.77
CA ILE A 15 9.85 29.94 -3.27
C ILE A 15 9.82 29.12 -1.98
N THR A 16 9.94 29.80 -0.84
CA THR A 16 9.61 29.24 0.47
C THR A 16 8.10 28.99 0.52
N VAL A 17 7.67 27.80 0.14
CA VAL A 17 6.29 27.37 0.36
C VAL A 17 6.19 26.97 1.83
N ALA A 18 5.54 27.79 2.65
CA ALA A 18 5.06 27.37 3.96
C ALA A 18 3.95 26.32 3.74
N ALA A 19 4.34 25.07 3.60
CA ALA A 19 3.41 23.97 3.32
C ALA A 19 2.71 23.44 4.59
N PHE A 20 3.20 23.81 5.77
CA PHE A 20 2.68 23.34 7.06
C PHE A 20 2.64 24.49 8.03
N ALA A 21 1.62 24.53 8.90
CA ALA A 21 1.57 25.50 9.98
C ALA A 21 2.87 25.46 10.80
N ASP A 22 3.42 26.63 11.09
CA ASP A 22 4.77 26.85 11.67
C ASP A 22 4.81 26.58 13.19
N ASP A 23 4.05 25.59 13.66
CA ASP A 23 4.07 25.17 15.06
C ASP A 23 5.19 24.16 15.29
N THR A 24 6.38 24.64 15.63
CA THR A 24 7.44 23.78 16.16
C THR A 24 6.92 23.14 17.46
N PRO A 25 6.77 21.80 17.51
CA PRO A 25 6.23 21.16 18.70
C PRO A 25 7.18 21.37 19.88
N SER A 26 6.67 21.90 20.98
CA SER A 26 7.39 22.06 22.26
C SER A 26 7.50 20.73 23.02
N GLY A 27 7.69 19.59 22.31
CA GLY A 27 7.79 18.25 22.86
C GLY A 27 9.22 17.79 23.13
N GLY A 28 9.39 16.57 23.66
CA GLY A 28 10.70 15.94 23.79
C GLY A 28 11.38 15.79 22.43
N MET A 29 12.61 16.30 22.32
CA MET A 29 13.43 16.11 21.11
C MET A 29 14.26 14.84 21.25
N PHE A 30 14.31 14.06 20.20
CA PHE A 30 15.15 12.86 20.11
C PHE A 30 16.51 13.18 19.44
N PRO A 31 17.46 12.23 19.45
CA PRO A 31 18.76 12.41 18.83
C PRO A 31 18.66 12.94 17.39
N GLU A 32 19.49 13.91 17.06
CA GLU A 32 19.58 14.51 15.74
C GLU A 32 20.40 13.61 14.80
N ALA A 33 19.99 13.56 13.52
CA ALA A 33 20.72 12.93 12.43
C ALA A 33 21.23 14.01 11.47
N PRO A 34 22.47 14.54 11.68
CA PRO A 34 23.05 15.48 10.76
C PRO A 34 23.52 14.76 9.47
N PHE A 35 23.42 15.45 8.33
CA PHE A 35 23.97 15.01 7.05
C PHE A 35 24.44 16.22 6.24
N ASP A 36 25.35 16.01 5.31
CA ASP A 36 25.84 17.02 4.41
C ASP A 36 25.36 16.75 2.99
N ALA A 37 24.83 17.76 2.32
CA ALA A 37 24.48 17.74 0.91
C ALA A 37 25.58 18.48 0.12
N GLU A 38 26.25 17.79 -0.80
CA GLU A 38 27.29 18.37 -1.64
C GLU A 38 26.70 19.33 -2.69
N GLU A 39 25.53 19.01 -3.19
CA GLU A 39 24.75 19.78 -4.15
C GLU A 39 23.24 19.64 -3.86
N PRO A 40 22.36 20.41 -4.54
CA PRO A 40 20.91 20.23 -4.39
C PRO A 40 20.46 18.82 -4.74
N GLY A 41 19.60 18.22 -3.90
CA GLY A 41 19.10 16.86 -4.08
C GLY A 41 17.83 16.60 -3.27
N GLU A 42 17.42 15.33 -3.21
CA GLU A 42 16.23 14.86 -2.48
C GLU A 42 16.63 14.19 -1.17
N ALA A 43 16.24 14.79 -0.06
CA ALA A 43 16.55 14.27 1.27
C ALA A 43 15.63 13.12 1.66
N TYR A 44 16.19 12.14 2.37
CA TYR A 44 15.45 11.06 3.00
C TYR A 44 15.99 10.78 4.40
N ALA A 45 15.19 10.09 5.21
CA ALA A 45 15.61 9.61 6.53
C ALA A 45 15.07 8.20 6.78
N GLU A 46 15.80 7.45 7.60
CA GLU A 46 15.35 6.21 8.21
C GLU A 46 15.49 6.34 9.72
N ILE A 47 14.37 6.17 10.42
CA ILE A 47 14.28 6.31 11.87
C ILE A 47 13.90 4.96 12.44
N LYS A 48 14.81 4.36 13.22
CA LYS A 48 14.52 3.12 13.95
C LYS A 48 14.08 3.47 15.36
N LEU A 49 12.86 3.08 15.70
CA LEU A 49 12.28 3.39 17.00
C LEU A 49 11.35 2.29 17.50
N SER A 50 11.11 2.31 18.80
CA SER A 50 10.05 1.55 19.47
C SER A 50 9.18 2.51 20.30
N ALA A 51 7.89 2.18 20.42
CA ALA A 51 6.92 3.01 21.13
C ALA A 51 5.92 2.12 21.89
N PRO A 52 6.31 1.52 23.05
CA PRO A 52 5.49 0.54 23.76
C PRO A 52 4.12 1.04 24.20
N ASP A 53 3.98 2.35 24.41
CA ASP A 53 2.71 2.98 24.76
C ASP A 53 1.77 3.19 23.59
N TYR A 54 2.28 3.09 22.35
CA TYR A 54 1.47 3.05 21.15
C TYR A 54 0.97 1.62 20.95
N SER A 55 -0.32 1.43 21.03
CA SER A 55 -0.94 0.14 20.75
C SER A 55 -2.04 0.33 19.74
N TRP A 56 -1.76 -0.04 18.50
CA TRP A 56 -2.74 -0.02 17.42
C TRP A 56 -3.95 -0.91 17.73
N ALA A 57 -3.68 -2.09 18.29
CA ALA A 57 -4.72 -3.03 18.74
C ALA A 57 -5.64 -2.48 19.83
N LYS A 58 -5.14 -1.61 20.72
CA LYS A 58 -5.92 -1.09 21.86
C LYS A 58 -6.49 0.30 21.60
N GLY A 59 -6.30 0.84 20.40
CA GLY A 59 -6.68 2.22 20.11
C GLY A 59 -5.96 3.24 21.01
N ARG A 60 -4.78 2.90 21.50
CA ARG A 60 -3.94 3.78 22.31
C ARG A 60 -2.90 4.45 21.43
N TRP A 61 -3.42 5.19 20.47
CA TRP A 61 -2.58 6.09 19.68
C TRP A 61 -2.55 7.46 20.34
N ARG A 62 -1.62 8.24 19.89
CA ARG A 62 -1.44 9.63 20.29
C ARG A 62 -1.14 10.40 19.03
N PRO A 63 -1.07 11.75 19.11
CA PRO A 63 -0.66 12.50 17.93
C PRO A 63 0.55 11.86 17.30
N PRO A 64 0.59 11.73 15.97
CA PRO A 64 1.77 11.21 15.28
C PRO A 64 3.03 11.96 15.72
N LEU A 65 4.15 11.26 15.72
CA LEU A 65 5.45 11.91 15.87
C LEU A 65 5.64 12.88 14.71
N VAL A 66 6.38 13.94 14.96
CA VAL A 66 6.71 14.94 13.96
C VAL A 66 8.16 14.77 13.54
N VAL A 67 8.40 14.60 12.25
CA VAL A 67 9.74 14.60 11.67
C VAL A 67 10.05 15.97 11.14
N LEU A 68 11.18 16.50 11.57
CA LEU A 68 11.64 17.84 11.26
C LEU A 68 12.90 17.76 10.39
N LEU A 69 13.02 18.65 9.43
CA LEU A 69 14.24 18.93 8.68
C LEU A 69 14.60 20.40 8.91
N ASP A 70 15.79 20.66 9.44
CA ASP A 70 16.27 21.99 9.81
C ASP A 70 15.28 22.75 10.72
N GLY A 71 14.70 22.02 11.69
CA GLY A 71 13.72 22.54 12.64
C GLY A 71 12.31 22.77 12.06
N LYS A 72 12.08 22.53 10.76
CA LYS A 72 10.78 22.70 10.11
C LYS A 72 10.07 21.36 9.96
N LYS A 73 8.80 21.31 10.30
CA LYS A 73 7.96 20.11 10.11
C LYS A 73 7.95 19.67 8.65
N ARG A 74 8.21 18.38 8.42
CA ARG A 74 8.14 17.75 7.10
C ARG A 74 7.11 16.65 7.07
N ALA A 75 7.18 15.69 7.98
CA ALA A 75 6.32 14.51 7.95
C ALA A 75 5.70 14.21 9.31
N SER A 76 4.61 13.47 9.28
CA SER A 76 3.99 12.79 10.40
C SER A 76 4.41 11.33 10.39
N LEU A 77 4.73 10.76 11.55
CA LEU A 77 5.13 9.37 11.70
C LEU A 77 4.27 8.68 12.75
N ILE A 78 3.55 7.64 12.36
CA ILE A 78 2.78 6.78 13.26
C ILE A 78 3.61 5.52 13.54
N PRO A 79 3.96 5.23 14.81
CA PRO A 79 4.77 4.06 15.16
C PRO A 79 3.91 2.79 15.24
N PHE A 80 3.41 2.29 14.11
CA PHE A 80 2.51 1.14 14.00
C PHE A 80 3.04 -0.15 14.65
N ARG A 81 4.37 -0.31 14.75
CA ARG A 81 5.01 -1.51 15.32
C ARG A 81 5.01 -1.48 16.87
N GLY A 82 4.53 -0.41 17.49
CA GLY A 82 4.40 -0.29 18.95
C GLY A 82 5.72 -0.55 19.68
N GLY A 83 5.73 -1.53 20.59
CA GLY A 83 6.93 -1.89 21.37
C GLY A 83 8.03 -2.61 20.60
N GLU A 84 7.77 -3.06 19.39
CA GLU A 84 8.78 -3.66 18.52
C GLU A 84 9.62 -2.55 17.86
N ALA A 85 10.94 -2.66 17.95
CA ALA A 85 11.84 -1.72 17.28
C ALA A 85 11.79 -1.92 15.77
N ALA A 86 11.40 -0.88 15.05
CA ALA A 86 11.22 -0.93 13.59
C ALA A 86 11.79 0.30 12.90
N GLY A 87 12.29 0.12 11.68
CA GLY A 87 12.70 1.19 10.78
C GLY A 87 11.51 1.81 10.06
N TYR A 88 11.48 3.14 10.03
CA TYR A 88 10.50 3.93 9.28
C TYR A 88 11.27 4.81 8.29
N LYS A 89 11.16 4.48 7.01
CA LYS A 89 11.86 5.21 5.96
C LYS A 89 10.92 6.20 5.27
N MET A 90 11.39 7.44 5.10
CA MET A 90 10.61 8.51 4.51
C MET A 90 11.47 9.42 3.65
N PHE A 91 10.87 10.05 2.65
CA PHE A 91 11.51 11.19 1.99
C PHE A 91 11.18 12.48 2.75
N LEU A 92 11.99 13.52 2.55
CA LEU A 92 11.83 14.79 3.26
C LEU A 92 11.75 15.97 2.29
N GLY A 93 11.83 15.68 0.99
CA GLY A 93 11.77 16.66 -0.10
C GLY A 93 13.12 17.30 -0.42
N PRO A 94 13.11 18.32 -1.30
CA PRO A 94 14.34 18.91 -1.81
C PRO A 94 15.12 19.68 -0.75
N VAL A 95 16.45 19.56 -0.81
CA VAL A 95 17.41 20.32 0.00
C VAL A 95 18.44 20.99 -0.90
N GLY A 96 18.98 22.12 -0.44
CA GLY A 96 20.15 22.77 -1.06
C GLY A 96 21.46 22.12 -0.65
N ALA A 97 22.58 22.58 -1.23
CA ALA A 97 23.89 22.23 -0.73
C ALA A 97 24.12 22.82 0.68
N GLY A 98 24.76 22.04 1.55
CA GLY A 98 25.09 22.46 2.92
C GLY A 98 24.80 21.39 3.96
N ARG A 99 24.96 21.76 5.21
CA ARG A 99 24.68 20.88 6.35
C ARG A 99 23.21 21.00 6.73
N HIS A 100 22.58 19.84 6.91
CA HIS A 100 21.18 19.67 7.30
C HIS A 100 21.07 18.79 8.54
N VAL A 101 19.92 18.87 9.22
CA VAL A 101 19.66 18.09 10.43
C VAL A 101 18.24 17.57 10.40
N VAL A 102 18.10 16.24 10.52
CA VAL A 102 16.81 15.61 10.77
C VAL A 102 16.64 15.39 12.27
N SER A 103 15.47 15.71 12.79
CA SER A 103 15.10 15.42 14.16
C SER A 103 13.67 14.91 14.27
N VAL A 104 13.35 14.24 15.37
CA VAL A 104 12.01 13.73 15.66
C VAL A 104 11.53 14.40 16.94
N ALA A 105 10.25 14.77 16.97
CA ALA A 105 9.61 15.33 18.15
C ALA A 105 8.36 14.53 18.51
N ASP A 106 8.14 14.29 19.80
CA ASP A 106 6.87 13.77 20.33
C ASP A 106 6.02 14.93 20.85
N PRO A 107 4.95 15.32 20.13
CA PRO A 107 4.12 16.44 20.56
C PRO A 107 3.33 16.15 21.84
N SER A 108 3.28 14.91 22.31
CA SER A 108 2.52 14.52 23.51
C SER A 108 3.17 14.93 24.82
N LYS A 109 4.43 15.39 24.82
CA LYS A 109 5.19 15.85 26.01
C LYS A 109 5.32 14.81 27.14
N LYS A 110 5.12 13.50 26.87
CA LYS A 110 5.30 12.44 27.86
C LYS A 110 6.64 11.76 27.67
N GLU A 111 7.49 11.82 28.68
CA GLU A 111 8.79 11.15 28.68
C GLU A 111 8.66 9.63 28.62
N GLY A 112 9.65 8.94 28.03
CA GLY A 112 9.82 7.48 28.08
C GLY A 112 8.88 6.66 27.19
N ARG A 113 8.08 7.31 26.32
CA ARG A 113 7.07 6.62 25.50
C ARG A 113 7.55 6.16 24.16
N VAL A 114 8.57 6.80 23.65
CA VAL A 114 9.23 6.48 22.41
C VAL A 114 10.72 6.41 22.67
N THR A 115 11.33 5.36 22.18
CA THR A 115 12.79 5.20 22.18
C THR A 115 13.25 5.22 20.74
N VAL A 116 14.00 6.23 20.35
CA VAL A 116 14.68 6.27 19.05
C VAL A 116 16.03 5.57 19.22
N GLU A 117 16.19 4.40 18.58
CA GLU A 117 17.42 3.61 18.61
C GLU A 117 18.47 4.18 17.67
N SER A 118 18.04 4.60 16.49
CA SER A 118 18.91 5.27 15.52
C SER A 118 18.08 6.14 14.57
N ALA A 119 18.71 7.19 14.08
CA ALA A 119 18.22 7.99 12.96
C ALA A 119 19.37 8.21 11.98
N THR A 120 19.14 7.91 10.72
CA THR A 120 20.06 8.19 9.62
C THR A 120 19.36 9.05 8.59
N ALA A 121 20.11 9.90 7.92
CA ALA A 121 19.59 10.73 6.85
C ALA A 121 20.60 10.83 5.73
N GLY A 122 20.13 11.11 4.52
CA GLY A 122 20.98 11.25 3.34
C GLY A 122 20.26 11.99 2.23
N VAL A 123 20.94 12.12 1.11
CA VAL A 123 20.48 12.81 -0.09
C VAL A 123 20.67 11.89 -1.30
N LEU A 124 19.66 11.82 -2.15
CA LEU A 124 19.81 11.31 -3.51
C LEU A 124 20.01 12.48 -4.46
N TYR A 125 20.95 12.33 -5.38
CA TYR A 125 21.27 13.31 -6.40
C TYR A 125 20.82 12.85 -7.80
N PRO A 126 20.64 13.78 -8.75
CA PRO A 126 20.39 13.41 -10.13
C PRO A 126 21.39 12.36 -10.63
N GLY A 127 20.88 11.26 -11.18
CA GLY A 127 21.69 10.11 -11.63
C GLY A 127 21.91 9.02 -10.60
N ASN A 128 21.56 9.21 -9.33
CA ASN A 128 21.52 8.10 -8.38
C ASN A 128 20.32 7.19 -8.70
N GLU A 129 20.50 5.90 -8.43
CA GLU A 129 19.39 4.94 -8.45
C GLU A 129 18.28 5.37 -7.50
N GLY A 130 17.03 5.31 -7.96
CA GLY A 130 15.86 5.72 -7.17
C GLY A 130 15.62 7.23 -7.09
N TYR A 131 16.53 8.09 -7.59
CA TYR A 131 16.35 9.54 -7.55
C TYR A 131 15.05 9.99 -8.23
N GLU A 132 14.78 9.49 -9.44
CA GLU A 132 13.57 9.88 -10.19
C GLU A 132 12.28 9.40 -9.51
N LEU A 133 12.31 8.22 -8.88
CA LEU A 133 11.19 7.73 -8.08
C LEU A 133 10.99 8.59 -6.82
N LEU A 134 12.09 8.94 -6.14
CA LEU A 134 11.98 9.71 -4.91
C LEU A 134 11.49 11.13 -5.16
N ARG A 135 12.09 11.85 -6.10
CA ARG A 135 11.77 13.28 -6.33
C ARG A 135 10.34 13.54 -6.79
N ARG A 136 9.64 12.51 -7.30
CA ARG A 136 8.25 12.60 -7.78
C ARG A 136 7.25 11.91 -6.86
N ALA A 137 7.73 11.32 -5.76
CA ALA A 137 6.88 10.66 -4.79
C ALA A 137 5.85 11.66 -4.22
N PRO A 138 4.55 11.32 -4.18
CA PRO A 138 3.54 12.23 -3.67
C PRO A 138 3.63 12.40 -2.15
N VAL A 139 3.45 13.63 -1.69
CA VAL A 139 3.14 13.92 -0.29
C VAL A 139 1.66 13.64 -0.08
N LEU A 140 1.32 12.75 0.84
CA LEU A 140 -0.06 12.43 1.17
C LEU A 140 -0.50 13.15 2.43
N LEU A 141 -1.44 14.07 2.29
CA LEU A 141 -2.11 14.70 3.42
C LEU A 141 -3.22 13.77 3.91
N GLY A 142 -3.13 13.36 5.17
CA GLY A 142 -4.12 12.48 5.78
C GLY A 142 -5.43 13.19 6.12
N ARG A 143 -6.55 12.44 6.15
CA ARG A 143 -7.76 12.87 6.83
C ARG A 143 -7.50 12.99 8.33
N GLN A 144 -8.39 13.68 9.04
CA GLN A 144 -8.25 13.87 10.49
C GLN A 144 -8.29 12.54 11.29
N ASP A 145 -8.99 11.53 10.77
CA ASP A 145 -9.10 10.20 11.38
C ASP A 145 -7.96 9.23 11.01
N ASN A 146 -7.13 9.55 10.00
CA ASN A 146 -6.01 8.69 9.57
C ASN A 146 -4.92 8.48 10.65
N GLU A 147 -4.98 9.20 11.76
CA GLU A 147 -4.12 8.90 12.91
C GLU A 147 -4.56 7.65 13.67
N SER A 148 -5.77 7.16 13.42
CA SER A 148 -6.40 6.09 14.20
C SER A 148 -7.09 5.02 13.38
N SER A 149 -7.44 5.29 12.14
CA SER A 149 -8.11 4.37 11.22
C SER A 149 -7.76 4.72 9.78
N ASP A 150 -7.80 3.75 8.88
CA ASP A 150 -7.46 3.93 7.46
C ASP A 150 -6.12 4.68 7.26
N ALA A 151 -5.15 4.39 8.12
CA ALA A 151 -3.89 5.10 8.11
C ALA A 151 -3.00 4.63 6.94
N PRO A 152 -2.32 5.56 6.23
CA PRO A 152 -1.36 5.18 5.21
C PRO A 152 -0.14 4.53 5.86
N LEU A 153 0.17 3.29 5.48
CA LEU A 153 1.21 2.47 6.09
C LEU A 153 2.52 2.50 5.31
N MET A 154 2.41 2.44 3.98
CA MET A 154 3.57 2.34 3.10
C MET A 154 3.19 2.78 1.67
N MET A 155 4.21 3.20 0.92
CA MET A 155 4.11 3.52 -0.50
C MET A 155 5.05 2.62 -1.30
N TRP A 156 4.60 2.16 -2.46
CA TRP A 156 5.50 1.62 -3.49
C TRP A 156 5.37 2.39 -4.79
N ALA A 157 6.35 2.20 -5.65
CA ALA A 157 6.33 2.73 -7.00
C ALA A 157 6.60 1.62 -8.02
N ILE A 158 5.95 1.74 -9.17
CA ILE A 158 6.18 0.90 -10.34
C ILE A 158 6.69 1.81 -11.45
N GLU A 159 7.80 1.43 -12.10
CA GLU A 159 8.28 2.03 -13.32
C GLU A 159 7.95 1.14 -14.50
N SER A 160 7.36 1.70 -15.54
CA SER A 160 6.97 0.97 -16.75
C SER A 160 7.44 1.71 -17.99
N GLU A 161 8.16 1.04 -18.87
CA GLU A 161 8.56 1.57 -20.18
C GLU A 161 7.37 1.61 -21.14
N THR A 162 7.30 2.65 -21.94
CA THR A 162 6.30 2.84 -22.99
C THR A 162 6.96 3.24 -24.32
N ALA A 163 6.22 3.19 -25.42
CA ALA A 163 6.73 3.63 -26.72
C ALA A 163 7.09 5.13 -26.76
N SER A 164 6.54 5.93 -25.83
CA SER A 164 6.72 7.39 -25.75
C SER A 164 7.55 7.86 -24.57
N GLY A 165 8.22 6.93 -23.85
CA GLY A 165 8.98 7.24 -22.64
C GLY A 165 8.66 6.25 -21.54
N ARG A 166 8.44 6.72 -20.32
CA ARG A 166 8.16 5.86 -19.16
C ARG A 166 7.05 6.42 -18.26
N ILE A 167 6.43 5.55 -17.49
CA ILE A 167 5.41 5.90 -16.50
C ILE A 167 5.91 5.49 -15.12
N LEU A 168 5.81 6.41 -14.17
CA LEU A 168 5.98 6.13 -12.75
C LEU A 168 4.59 6.16 -12.10
N GLU A 169 4.22 5.07 -11.42
CA GLU A 169 2.95 4.94 -10.71
C GLU A 169 3.21 4.72 -9.23
N TYR A 170 2.54 5.50 -8.37
CA TYR A 170 2.68 5.44 -6.93
C TYR A 170 1.41 4.92 -6.28
N THR A 171 1.56 3.91 -5.45
CA THR A 171 0.47 3.22 -4.76
C THR A 171 0.69 3.27 -3.25
N ILE A 172 -0.39 3.52 -2.50
CA ILE A 172 -0.39 3.50 -1.02
C ILE A 172 -1.16 2.28 -0.54
N ILE A 173 -0.67 1.68 0.55
CA ILE A 173 -1.43 0.75 1.37
C ILE A 173 -1.95 1.50 2.59
N PHE A 174 -3.28 1.46 2.79
CA PHE A 174 -3.93 1.92 4.02
C PHE A 174 -4.26 0.75 4.92
N SER A 175 -4.31 0.97 6.23
CA SER A 175 -4.50 -0.08 7.23
C SER A 175 -5.85 -0.79 7.14
N ASN A 176 -6.86 -0.13 6.59
CA ASN A 176 -8.23 -0.64 6.42
C ASN A 176 -8.95 0.13 5.29
N GLU A 177 -10.21 -0.27 5.01
CA GLU A 177 -11.14 0.39 4.10
C GLU A 177 -12.51 0.50 4.76
N ASP A 178 -12.95 1.73 5.10
CA ASP A 178 -14.22 1.95 5.79
C ASP A 178 -15.38 2.35 4.86
N GLY A 179 -15.09 2.91 3.71
CA GLY A 179 -16.07 3.53 2.83
C GLY A 179 -16.34 2.82 1.50
N GLY A 180 -15.63 1.72 1.21
CA GLY A 180 -15.66 1.07 -0.10
C GLY A 180 -16.22 -0.35 -0.07
N THR A 181 -15.38 -1.30 -0.47
CA THR A 181 -15.74 -2.71 -0.53
C THR A 181 -15.87 -3.28 0.90
N LYS A 182 -16.93 -4.04 1.17
CA LYS A 182 -17.14 -4.65 2.48
C LYS A 182 -16.03 -5.65 2.81
N THR A 183 -15.64 -5.74 4.08
CA THR A 183 -14.48 -6.53 4.54
C THR A 183 -14.49 -7.98 4.06
N ALA A 184 -15.65 -8.67 4.10
CA ALA A 184 -15.75 -10.05 3.62
C ALA A 184 -15.63 -10.16 2.09
N GLU A 185 -16.16 -9.19 1.36
CA GLU A 185 -16.02 -9.13 -0.10
C GLU A 185 -14.56 -8.83 -0.50
N LEU A 186 -13.89 -7.94 0.26
CA LEU A 186 -12.48 -7.59 0.06
C LEU A 186 -11.59 -8.83 0.26
N MET A 187 -11.81 -9.58 1.35
CA MET A 187 -11.10 -10.82 1.62
C MET A 187 -11.37 -11.87 0.53
N ALA A 188 -12.63 -12.11 0.18
CA ALA A 188 -12.99 -13.15 -0.79
C ALA A 188 -12.46 -12.87 -2.20
N ARG A 189 -12.51 -11.59 -2.65
CA ARG A 189 -12.17 -11.20 -4.01
C ARG A 189 -10.73 -10.75 -4.21
N TYR A 190 -10.08 -10.32 -3.12
CA TYR A 190 -8.72 -9.75 -3.19
C TYR A 190 -7.78 -10.30 -2.12
N GLY A 191 -8.24 -11.23 -1.24
CA GLY A 191 -7.39 -11.88 -0.24
C GLY A 191 -6.70 -10.92 0.70
N ARG A 192 -7.32 -9.79 1.02
CA ARG A 192 -6.75 -8.73 1.84
C ARG A 192 -7.81 -8.05 2.69
N THR A 193 -7.37 -7.34 3.71
CA THR A 193 -8.19 -6.49 4.58
C THR A 193 -7.75 -5.04 4.55
N VAL A 194 -6.58 -4.78 4.02
CA VAL A 194 -6.03 -3.45 3.76
C VAL A 194 -6.61 -2.86 2.49
N ASP A 195 -6.61 -1.55 2.39
CA ASP A 195 -6.89 -0.88 1.13
C ASP A 195 -5.59 -0.62 0.36
N ILE A 196 -5.63 -0.79 -0.95
CA ILE A 196 -4.47 -0.63 -1.85
C ILE A 196 -4.91 0.23 -3.03
N GLU A 197 -4.46 1.49 -3.03
CA GLU A 197 -4.88 2.45 -4.05
C GLU A 197 -3.68 3.09 -4.75
N TYR A 198 -3.65 3.07 -6.10
CA TYR A 198 -2.73 3.95 -6.78
C TYR A 198 -3.23 5.38 -6.58
N ILE A 199 -2.33 6.29 -6.24
CA ILE A 199 -2.72 7.66 -5.90
C ILE A 199 -2.19 8.68 -6.91
N TYR A 200 -1.11 8.35 -7.63
CA TYR A 200 -0.50 9.27 -8.57
C TYR A 200 0.25 8.53 -9.67
N ARG A 201 0.17 9.09 -10.87
CA ARG A 201 0.89 8.61 -12.04
C ARG A 201 1.47 9.78 -12.81
N VAL A 202 2.74 9.67 -13.20
CA VAL A 202 3.41 10.64 -14.06
C VAL A 202 4.00 9.95 -15.28
N ALA A 203 3.66 10.43 -16.46
CA ALA A 203 4.28 10.01 -17.71
C ALA A 203 5.43 10.97 -18.05
N LEU A 204 6.59 10.39 -18.35
CA LEU A 204 7.81 11.10 -18.74
C LEU A 204 8.11 10.81 -20.20
N ASP A 205 8.51 11.84 -20.94
CA ASP A 205 9.04 11.68 -22.29
C ASP A 205 10.45 11.05 -22.29
N PRO A 206 11.03 10.71 -23.44
CA PRO A 206 12.38 10.11 -23.52
C PRO A 206 13.49 10.97 -22.91
N GLU A 207 13.28 12.30 -22.85
CA GLU A 207 14.19 13.25 -22.22
C GLU A 207 13.95 13.40 -20.70
N GLY A 208 13.00 12.65 -20.12
CA GLY A 208 12.67 12.68 -18.70
C GLY A 208 11.82 13.87 -18.25
N ARG A 209 11.24 14.62 -19.18
CA ARG A 209 10.32 15.73 -18.90
C ARG A 209 8.89 15.20 -18.70
N ILE A 210 8.13 15.88 -17.86
CA ILE A 210 6.75 15.50 -17.58
C ILE A 210 5.88 15.73 -18.85
N ALA A 211 5.33 14.65 -19.38
CA ALA A 211 4.36 14.67 -20.47
C ALA A 211 2.91 14.78 -19.95
N SER A 212 2.60 14.08 -18.86
CA SER A 212 1.31 14.19 -18.17
C SER A 212 1.40 13.74 -16.73
N GLU A 213 0.47 14.24 -15.92
CA GLU A 213 0.32 13.87 -14.50
C GLU A 213 -1.16 13.60 -14.21
N THR A 214 -1.44 12.47 -13.57
CA THR A 214 -2.80 12.07 -13.19
C THR A 214 -2.83 11.53 -11.79
N TYR A 215 -4.02 11.51 -11.18
CA TYR A 215 -4.26 10.87 -9.88
C TYR A 215 -5.60 10.13 -9.89
N GLN A 216 -5.75 9.15 -9.00
CA GLN A 216 -7.01 8.44 -8.83
C GLN A 216 -7.90 9.22 -7.86
N GLY A 217 -8.82 9.98 -8.42
CA GLY A 217 -9.80 10.77 -7.67
C GLY A 217 -10.99 9.94 -7.16
N PRO A 218 -11.97 10.60 -6.52
CA PRO A 218 -13.21 9.97 -6.08
C PRO A 218 -13.86 9.12 -7.18
N ASN A 219 -14.52 8.01 -6.78
CA ASN A 219 -15.14 7.03 -7.69
C ASN A 219 -14.15 6.29 -8.61
N HIS A 220 -12.85 6.24 -8.26
CA HIS A 220 -11.78 5.64 -9.05
C HIS A 220 -11.58 6.28 -10.44
N GLU A 221 -11.95 7.53 -10.59
CA GLU A 221 -11.72 8.28 -11.83
C GLU A 221 -10.27 8.71 -11.94
N GLU A 222 -9.65 8.50 -13.10
CA GLU A 222 -8.34 9.07 -13.41
C GLU A 222 -8.49 10.53 -13.82
N LEU A 223 -8.00 11.44 -12.99
CA LEU A 223 -8.10 12.88 -13.15
C LEU A 223 -6.74 13.52 -13.42
N PRO A 224 -6.65 14.58 -14.26
CA PRO A 224 -5.41 15.31 -14.45
C PRO A 224 -5.04 16.06 -13.16
N PHE A 225 -3.78 15.92 -12.73
CA PHE A 225 -3.26 16.64 -11.56
C PHE A 225 -3.09 18.13 -11.88
N LYS A 226 -3.63 18.99 -11.03
CA LYS A 226 -3.53 20.46 -11.11
C LYS A 226 -3.18 21.09 -9.77
N GLY A 227 -2.91 20.25 -8.76
CA GLY A 227 -2.64 20.66 -7.41
C GLY A 227 -1.27 21.31 -7.24
N ARG A 228 -0.97 21.66 -5.99
CA ARG A 228 0.34 22.23 -5.61
C ARG A 228 1.41 21.14 -5.51
N LYS A 229 2.67 21.57 -5.60
CA LYS A 229 3.85 20.71 -5.40
C LYS A 229 4.77 21.29 -4.33
N ILE A 230 5.58 20.43 -3.72
CA ILE A 230 6.74 20.79 -2.90
C ILE A 230 7.97 20.31 -3.68
N GLY A 231 8.72 21.22 -4.29
CA GLY A 231 9.67 20.81 -5.32
C GLY A 231 8.94 20.14 -6.48
N GLU A 232 9.26 18.88 -6.78
CA GLU A 232 8.53 18.09 -7.78
C GLU A 232 7.51 17.10 -7.16
N HIS A 233 7.39 17.06 -5.84
CA HIS A 233 6.43 16.20 -5.14
C HIS A 233 5.01 16.75 -5.26
N PRO A 234 4.07 16.05 -5.91
CA PRO A 234 2.67 16.45 -5.89
C PRO A 234 2.11 16.31 -4.48
N VAL A 235 1.25 17.24 -4.09
CA VAL A 235 0.57 17.18 -2.80
C VAL A 235 -0.85 16.69 -3.05
N LEU A 236 -1.16 15.52 -2.52
CA LEU A 236 -2.48 14.90 -2.58
C LEU A 236 -3.06 14.78 -1.18
N ARG A 237 -4.37 14.78 -1.04
CA ARG A 237 -5.06 14.62 0.23
C ARG A 237 -6.06 13.47 0.15
N THR A 238 -6.03 12.56 1.11
CA THR A 238 -7.10 11.58 1.27
C THR A 238 -8.40 12.31 1.56
N CYS A 239 -9.39 12.22 0.67
CA CYS A 239 -10.59 13.04 0.75
C CYS A 239 -11.91 12.27 0.88
N THR A 240 -11.88 10.93 0.80
CA THR A 240 -13.05 10.07 0.99
C THR A 240 -12.78 9.00 2.05
N PHE A 241 -13.84 8.38 2.59
CA PHE A 241 -13.71 7.20 3.47
C PHE A 241 -13.27 5.93 2.73
N ASN A 242 -13.26 5.96 1.40
CA ASN A 242 -12.68 4.93 0.53
C ASN A 242 -11.25 5.28 0.11
N ASN A 243 -10.53 6.05 0.91
CA ASN A 243 -9.15 6.46 0.73
C ASN A 243 -8.78 7.08 -0.63
N MET A 244 -9.78 7.48 -1.44
CA MET A 244 -9.52 8.20 -2.67
C MET A 244 -8.94 9.57 -2.38
N VAL A 245 -8.14 10.08 -3.31
CA VAL A 245 -7.40 11.32 -3.13
C VAL A 245 -7.95 12.47 -3.96
N CYS A 246 -7.67 13.68 -3.50
CA CYS A 246 -7.92 14.95 -4.16
C CYS A 246 -6.61 15.73 -4.25
N ASP A 247 -6.45 16.57 -5.25
CA ASP A 247 -5.26 17.40 -5.46
C ASP A 247 -5.38 18.80 -4.86
N ASP A 248 -6.33 18.99 -3.94
CA ASP A 248 -6.60 20.23 -3.22
C ASP A 248 -6.69 20.03 -1.68
N GLY A 249 -6.73 21.14 -0.96
CA GLY A 249 -6.95 21.17 0.49
C GLY A 249 -5.68 21.04 1.32
N ASP A 250 -5.87 21.07 2.64
CA ASP A 250 -4.84 21.04 3.67
C ASP A 250 -5.12 19.98 4.74
N SER A 251 -4.08 19.61 5.48
CA SER A 251 -4.17 18.73 6.65
C SER A 251 -3.03 19.04 7.62
N SER A 252 -3.27 18.73 8.90
CA SER A 252 -2.21 18.71 9.93
C SER A 252 -1.31 17.46 9.82
N PHE A 253 -1.73 16.43 9.08
CA PHE A 253 -0.97 15.20 8.89
C PHE A 253 -0.42 15.14 7.46
N ALA A 254 0.88 14.98 7.35
CA ALA A 254 1.57 14.80 6.08
C ALA A 254 2.40 13.52 6.14
N PHE A 255 2.08 12.56 5.32
CA PHE A 255 2.80 11.30 5.18
C PHE A 255 3.70 11.37 3.96
N MET A 256 4.98 11.15 4.16
CA MET A 256 6.03 11.22 3.15
C MET A 256 6.77 9.88 3.10
N HIS A 257 6.04 8.81 2.79
CA HIS A 257 6.63 7.47 2.73
C HIS A 257 7.68 7.37 1.61
N TYR A 258 8.84 6.83 1.92
CA TYR A 258 9.83 6.51 0.90
C TYR A 258 9.26 5.44 -0.04
N PRO A 259 9.15 5.69 -1.35
CA PRO A 259 8.58 4.71 -2.27
C PRO A 259 9.51 3.49 -2.38
N VAL A 260 8.95 2.32 -2.09
CA VAL A 260 9.63 1.04 -2.31
C VAL A 260 9.38 0.62 -3.74
N GLU A 261 10.41 0.21 -4.46
CA GLU A 261 10.25 -0.34 -5.79
C GLU A 261 9.51 -1.68 -5.75
N PHE A 262 8.53 -1.85 -6.61
CA PHE A 262 7.72 -3.06 -6.69
C PHE A 262 7.61 -3.54 -8.13
N ASP A 263 7.83 -4.84 -8.31
CA ASP A 263 7.68 -5.49 -9.61
C ASP A 263 6.20 -5.79 -9.89
N ALA A 264 5.73 -5.36 -11.07
CA ALA A 264 4.34 -5.52 -11.51
C ALA A 264 3.98 -6.94 -11.99
N ASP A 265 4.92 -7.91 -11.99
CA ASP A 265 4.72 -9.25 -12.56
C ASP A 265 3.76 -10.15 -11.77
N GLY A 266 3.21 -9.69 -10.66
CA GLY A 266 2.28 -10.45 -9.83
C GLY A 266 0.96 -9.74 -9.56
N VAL A 267 0.22 -10.28 -8.60
CA VAL A 267 -0.85 -9.55 -7.93
C VAL A 267 -0.23 -8.52 -7.00
N ARG A 268 -0.84 -7.35 -6.91
CA ARG A 268 -0.34 -6.25 -6.04
C ARG A 268 -0.33 -6.63 -4.55
N GLU A 269 -1.16 -7.57 -4.15
CA GLU A 269 -1.23 -8.13 -2.80
C GLU A 269 0.03 -8.90 -2.38
N ARG A 270 0.95 -9.23 -3.30
CA ARG A 270 2.27 -9.80 -2.97
C ARG A 270 3.15 -8.85 -2.14
N MET A 271 2.85 -7.56 -2.13
CA MET A 271 3.51 -6.64 -1.22
C MET A 271 3.24 -7.00 0.25
N LEU A 272 2.06 -7.51 0.56
CA LEU A 272 1.72 -7.99 1.91
C LEU A 272 2.52 -9.23 2.33
N ASP A 273 2.93 -10.06 1.36
CA ASP A 273 3.82 -11.20 1.61
C ASP A 273 5.25 -10.74 1.91
N ARG A 274 5.69 -9.66 1.25
CA ARG A 274 7.01 -9.05 1.44
C ARG A 274 7.09 -8.28 2.76
N GLU A 275 5.99 -7.64 3.17
CA GLU A 275 5.87 -6.80 4.34
C GLU A 275 4.78 -7.33 5.31
N PRO A 276 5.00 -8.50 5.95
CA PRO A 276 3.97 -9.19 6.76
C PRO A 276 3.44 -8.36 7.94
N TRP A 277 4.23 -7.39 8.42
CA TRP A 277 3.82 -6.49 9.50
C TRP A 277 2.57 -5.69 9.15
N ILE A 278 2.31 -5.44 7.87
CA ILE A 278 1.11 -4.73 7.39
C ILE A 278 -0.16 -5.54 7.73
N ASN A 279 -0.11 -6.87 7.48
CA ASN A 279 -1.23 -7.75 7.83
C ASN A 279 -1.52 -7.75 9.33
N ARG A 280 -0.48 -7.65 10.19
CA ARG A 280 -0.65 -7.55 11.63
C ARG A 280 -1.34 -6.24 12.02
N VAL A 281 -0.90 -5.11 11.47
CA VAL A 281 -1.51 -3.80 11.74
C VAL A 281 -2.98 -3.79 11.31
N ALA A 282 -3.29 -4.31 10.13
CA ALA A 282 -4.65 -4.44 9.64
C ALA A 282 -5.52 -5.33 10.54
N PHE A 283 -5.00 -6.49 10.96
CA PHE A 283 -5.68 -7.38 11.89
C PHE A 283 -6.01 -6.71 13.24
N GLU A 284 -5.04 -5.98 13.80
CA GLU A 284 -5.23 -5.24 15.05
C GLU A 284 -6.32 -4.18 14.92
N GLU A 285 -6.40 -3.50 13.79
CA GLU A 285 -7.44 -2.53 13.50
C GLU A 285 -8.82 -3.19 13.35
N LEU A 286 -8.93 -4.25 12.57
CA LEU A 286 -10.17 -5.03 12.42
C LEU A 286 -10.70 -5.54 13.77
N ALA A 287 -9.80 -6.05 14.62
CA ALA A 287 -10.14 -6.53 15.96
C ALA A 287 -10.71 -5.41 16.82
N ARG A 288 -10.05 -4.24 16.81
CA ARG A 288 -10.47 -3.04 17.55
C ARG A 288 -11.84 -2.52 17.09
N GLU A 289 -12.09 -2.56 15.80
CA GLU A 289 -13.34 -2.10 15.19
C GLU A 289 -14.47 -3.14 15.25
N GLY A 290 -14.23 -4.32 15.83
CA GLY A 290 -15.21 -5.37 15.93
C GLY A 290 -15.59 -5.99 14.58
N LYS A 291 -14.68 -5.93 13.60
CA LYS A 291 -14.83 -6.52 12.26
C LYS A 291 -14.43 -8.00 12.19
N LEU A 292 -14.03 -8.61 13.30
CA LEU A 292 -13.79 -10.06 13.40
C LEU A 292 -15.03 -10.79 13.91
N THR A 293 -15.29 -12.00 13.39
CA THR A 293 -16.38 -12.89 13.78
C THR A 293 -16.01 -14.35 13.51
N LYS A 294 -16.59 -15.28 14.29
CA LYS A 294 -16.53 -16.72 14.01
C LYS A 294 -17.75 -17.23 13.23
N THR A 295 -18.73 -16.35 12.95
CA THR A 295 -19.90 -16.69 12.16
C THR A 295 -19.69 -16.19 10.73
N THR A 296 -19.28 -17.09 9.83
CA THR A 296 -19.03 -16.79 8.42
C THR A 296 -19.90 -17.67 7.53
N PRO A 297 -20.42 -17.14 6.38
CA PRO A 297 -20.33 -15.75 6.00
C PRO A 297 -21.14 -14.84 6.93
N ASP A 298 -20.60 -13.66 7.24
CA ASP A 298 -21.36 -12.61 7.93
C ASP A 298 -22.50 -12.12 7.02
N PRO A 299 -23.78 -12.11 7.49
CA PRO A 299 -24.91 -11.69 6.65
C PRO A 299 -24.78 -10.28 6.07
N GLU A 300 -24.13 -9.37 6.79
CA GLU A 300 -23.87 -7.99 6.34
C GLU A 300 -22.58 -7.87 5.53
N ARG A 301 -21.75 -8.90 5.50
CA ARG A 301 -20.43 -8.97 4.83
C ARG A 301 -19.40 -7.95 5.36
N LYS A 302 -19.63 -7.40 6.54
CA LYS A 302 -18.76 -6.42 7.19
C LYS A 302 -17.66 -7.05 8.04
N LYS A 303 -17.79 -8.34 8.37
CA LYS A 303 -16.90 -9.07 9.27
C LYS A 303 -16.35 -10.32 8.61
N ILE A 304 -15.16 -10.69 9.02
CA ILE A 304 -14.47 -11.94 8.60
C ILE A 304 -14.00 -12.71 9.82
N ASP A 305 -13.57 -13.95 9.61
CA ASP A 305 -12.78 -14.67 10.61
C ASP A 305 -11.34 -14.15 10.62
N ASP A 306 -10.52 -14.67 11.49
CA ASP A 306 -9.09 -14.33 11.55
C ASP A 306 -8.43 -14.47 10.16
N PRO A 307 -7.78 -13.44 9.61
CA PRO A 307 -7.15 -13.52 8.29
C PRO A 307 -6.13 -14.66 8.13
N ARG A 308 -5.56 -15.17 9.23
CA ARG A 308 -4.63 -16.32 9.23
C ARG A 308 -5.30 -17.65 8.94
N LEU A 309 -6.63 -17.70 8.99
CA LEU A 309 -7.42 -18.87 8.62
C LEU A 309 -7.77 -18.92 7.13
N TYR A 310 -7.35 -17.95 6.35
CA TYR A 310 -7.63 -17.90 4.93
C TYR A 310 -6.44 -18.41 4.10
N ALA A 311 -6.75 -19.31 3.17
CA ALA A 311 -5.83 -19.63 2.09
C ALA A 311 -6.01 -18.58 0.97
N LEU A 312 -4.91 -17.93 0.61
CA LEU A 312 -4.86 -16.87 -0.40
C LEU A 312 -4.35 -17.49 -1.71
N VAL A 313 -5.14 -17.37 -2.78
CA VAL A 313 -4.84 -17.99 -4.08
C VAL A 313 -4.68 -16.90 -5.14
N ASP A 314 -3.48 -16.76 -5.69
CA ASP A 314 -3.24 -15.85 -6.82
C ASP A 314 -3.84 -16.43 -8.09
N ILE A 315 -4.57 -15.62 -8.86
CA ILE A 315 -5.21 -16.03 -10.12
C ILE A 315 -5.14 -14.90 -11.14
N GLU A 316 -5.01 -15.27 -12.41
CA GLU A 316 -5.19 -14.34 -13.52
C GLU A 316 -6.32 -14.82 -14.41
N LEU A 317 -7.30 -13.96 -14.66
CA LEU A 317 -8.50 -14.26 -15.44
C LEU A 317 -8.61 -13.36 -16.66
N ASP A 318 -9.07 -13.92 -17.74
CA ASP A 318 -9.55 -13.22 -18.93
C ASP A 318 -11.06 -13.42 -19.02
N LEU A 319 -11.79 -12.35 -18.73
CA LEU A 319 -13.26 -12.30 -18.70
C LEU A 319 -13.77 -11.26 -19.69
N PRO A 320 -14.68 -11.63 -20.60
CA PRO A 320 -15.34 -10.63 -21.44
C PRO A 320 -16.24 -9.74 -20.58
N PRO A 321 -16.53 -8.50 -21.01
CA PRO A 321 -17.49 -7.64 -20.33
C PRO A 321 -18.84 -8.35 -20.13
N GLY A 322 -19.36 -8.37 -18.89
CA GLY A 322 -20.57 -9.09 -18.53
C GLY A 322 -20.43 -10.62 -18.53
N GLY A 323 -19.20 -11.12 -18.52
CA GLY A 323 -18.90 -12.55 -18.41
C GLY A 323 -19.33 -13.18 -17.09
N PRO A 324 -19.12 -14.51 -16.94
CA PRO A 324 -19.48 -15.22 -15.72
C PRO A 324 -18.57 -14.80 -14.57
N ALA A 325 -19.03 -14.94 -13.33
CA ALA A 325 -18.15 -14.93 -12.17
C ALA A 325 -17.29 -16.22 -12.17
N VAL A 326 -16.10 -16.15 -11.58
CA VAL A 326 -15.27 -17.35 -11.36
C VAL A 326 -15.23 -17.68 -9.88
N GLU A 327 -15.60 -18.91 -9.56
CA GLU A 327 -15.51 -19.49 -8.23
C GLU A 327 -14.26 -20.35 -8.12
N VAL A 328 -13.46 -20.10 -7.09
CA VAL A 328 -12.31 -20.93 -6.72
C VAL A 328 -12.61 -21.59 -5.39
N SER A 329 -12.42 -22.90 -5.34
CA SER A 329 -12.59 -23.67 -4.11
C SER A 329 -11.36 -24.53 -3.87
N LEU A 330 -11.04 -24.72 -2.58
CA LEU A 330 -9.97 -25.60 -2.12
C LEU A 330 -10.55 -26.80 -1.38
N LYS A 331 -9.84 -27.94 -1.47
CA LYS A 331 -10.08 -29.12 -0.67
C LYS A 331 -8.83 -29.47 0.09
N THR A 332 -8.98 -29.81 1.39
CA THR A 332 -7.88 -30.22 2.26
C THR A 332 -7.96 -31.68 2.65
N ALA A 333 -6.83 -32.25 3.03
CA ALA A 333 -6.74 -33.57 3.64
C ALA A 333 -7.63 -33.62 4.89
N GLY A 334 -8.48 -34.62 4.96
CA GLY A 334 -9.31 -34.89 6.13
C GLY A 334 -10.62 -34.11 6.23
N ASP A 335 -10.86 -33.05 5.47
CA ASP A 335 -12.13 -32.28 5.51
C ASP A 335 -13.20 -32.85 4.53
N GLY A 336 -12.77 -33.45 3.42
CA GLY A 336 -13.67 -34.01 2.42
C GLY A 336 -14.50 -33.00 1.63
N GLU A 337 -14.65 -31.77 2.09
CA GLU A 337 -15.48 -30.73 1.52
C GLU A 337 -14.70 -29.71 0.68
N TRP A 338 -15.37 -29.12 -0.31
CA TRP A 338 -14.85 -28.00 -1.08
C TRP A 338 -15.25 -26.69 -0.44
N ARG A 339 -14.26 -25.89 -0.02
CA ARG A 339 -14.47 -24.57 0.55
C ARG A 339 -14.24 -23.51 -0.53
N SER A 340 -15.22 -22.65 -0.77
CA SER A 340 -15.15 -21.64 -1.83
C SER A 340 -14.81 -20.26 -1.30
N ALA A 341 -14.18 -19.44 -2.15
CA ALA A 341 -13.86 -18.05 -1.81
C ALA A 341 -15.13 -17.24 -1.50
N SER A 342 -16.20 -17.46 -2.26
CA SER A 342 -17.47 -16.73 -2.06
C SER A 342 -18.29 -17.24 -0.87
N GLN A 343 -18.00 -18.41 -0.31
CA GLN A 343 -18.82 -19.05 0.71
C GLN A 343 -20.30 -19.16 0.31
N GLY A 344 -20.58 -19.22 -1.02
CA GLY A 344 -21.93 -19.30 -1.58
C GLY A 344 -22.64 -17.92 -1.76
N VAL A 345 -22.00 -16.82 -1.40
CA VAL A 345 -22.53 -15.47 -1.54
C VAL A 345 -22.14 -14.84 -2.88
N ASP A 346 -23.11 -14.40 -3.68
CA ASP A 346 -22.86 -13.91 -5.05
C ASP A 346 -22.02 -12.65 -5.10
N GLU A 347 -22.19 -11.73 -4.15
CA GLU A 347 -21.41 -10.47 -4.05
C GLU A 347 -19.94 -10.71 -3.69
N MET A 348 -19.62 -11.86 -3.10
CA MET A 348 -18.25 -12.26 -2.76
C MET A 348 -17.53 -12.96 -3.92
N ARG A 349 -18.22 -13.30 -5.04
CA ARG A 349 -17.60 -13.88 -6.21
C ARG A 349 -16.76 -12.86 -6.98
N PHE A 350 -15.64 -13.30 -7.52
CA PHE A 350 -14.81 -12.46 -8.37
C PHE A 350 -15.42 -12.38 -9.78
N LYS A 351 -15.61 -11.14 -10.25
CA LYS A 351 -16.24 -10.82 -11.55
C LYS A 351 -15.34 -9.95 -12.43
N GLY A 352 -14.08 -9.75 -12.03
CA GLY A 352 -13.11 -8.94 -12.74
C GLY A 352 -12.24 -9.73 -13.71
N SER A 353 -11.63 -9.04 -14.68
CA SER A 353 -10.55 -9.55 -15.51
C SER A 353 -9.20 -9.08 -14.98
N GLY A 354 -8.13 -9.81 -15.25
CA GLY A 354 -6.78 -9.51 -14.81
C GLY A 354 -6.33 -10.34 -13.59
N LYS A 355 -5.30 -9.85 -12.90
CA LYS A 355 -4.68 -10.54 -11.76
C LYS A 355 -5.42 -10.19 -10.47
N ALA A 356 -5.69 -11.20 -9.64
CA ALA A 356 -6.33 -11.08 -8.33
C ALA A 356 -5.80 -12.14 -7.37
N ARG A 357 -5.99 -11.90 -6.07
CA ARG A 357 -5.75 -12.87 -5.00
C ARG A 357 -7.08 -13.16 -4.31
N LEU A 358 -7.52 -14.41 -4.26
CA LEU A 358 -8.78 -14.78 -3.63
C LEU A 358 -8.52 -15.38 -2.25
N GLY A 359 -9.34 -14.98 -1.25
CA GLY A 359 -9.26 -15.54 0.11
C GLY A 359 -10.32 -16.62 0.33
N ILE A 360 -9.92 -17.80 0.76
CA ILE A 360 -10.76 -18.96 1.01
C ILE A 360 -10.63 -19.35 2.49
N LEU A 361 -11.72 -19.26 3.25
CA LEU A 361 -11.72 -19.64 4.67
C LEU A 361 -11.50 -21.16 4.81
N MET A 362 -10.46 -21.53 5.55
CA MET A 362 -10.07 -22.90 5.82
C MET A 362 -10.44 -23.32 7.25
N THR A 363 -10.25 -24.59 7.57
CA THR A 363 -10.32 -25.09 8.96
C THR A 363 -9.13 -24.60 9.77
N GLU A 364 -9.36 -24.38 11.05
CA GLU A 364 -8.28 -24.01 11.98
C GLU A 364 -7.18 -25.08 12.00
N GLY A 365 -5.93 -24.62 11.94
CA GLY A 365 -4.74 -25.48 11.90
C GLY A 365 -4.36 -26.01 10.51
N CYS A 366 -5.08 -25.64 9.47
CA CYS A 366 -4.74 -26.00 8.09
C CYS A 366 -3.52 -25.19 7.61
N GLY A 367 -2.50 -25.89 7.09
CA GLY A 367 -1.35 -25.33 6.40
C GLY A 367 -1.48 -25.45 4.87
N PRO A 368 -0.59 -24.79 4.11
CA PRO A 368 -0.62 -24.92 2.64
C PRO A 368 -0.40 -26.37 2.16
N GLU A 369 0.37 -27.15 2.90
CA GLU A 369 0.67 -28.57 2.63
C GLU A 369 -0.57 -29.46 2.70
N ASP A 370 -1.58 -29.09 3.50
CA ASP A 370 -2.82 -29.85 3.65
C ASP A 370 -3.76 -29.72 2.45
N VAL A 371 -3.50 -28.77 1.54
CA VAL A 371 -4.36 -28.57 0.37
C VAL A 371 -4.08 -29.64 -0.69
N GLU A 372 -5.11 -30.44 -0.99
CA GLU A 372 -5.06 -31.56 -1.96
C GLU A 372 -5.56 -31.19 -3.36
N GLY A 373 -6.40 -30.15 -3.47
CA GLY A 373 -6.99 -29.82 -4.75
C GLY A 373 -7.56 -28.42 -4.85
N VAL A 374 -7.63 -27.93 -6.09
CA VAL A 374 -8.28 -26.68 -6.49
C VAL A 374 -9.41 -27.01 -7.45
N ARG A 375 -10.58 -26.45 -7.21
CA ARG A 375 -11.74 -26.50 -8.10
C ARG A 375 -12.04 -25.12 -8.65
N LEU A 376 -12.18 -25.06 -9.98
CA LEU A 376 -12.48 -23.86 -10.75
C LEU A 376 -13.83 -24.00 -11.44
N GLU A 377 -14.72 -23.04 -11.27
CA GLU A 377 -16.06 -23.07 -11.84
C GLU A 377 -16.48 -21.68 -12.35
N ALA A 378 -17.10 -21.63 -13.54
CA ALA A 378 -17.73 -20.43 -14.05
C ALA A 378 -19.21 -20.40 -13.63
N ILE A 379 -19.61 -19.33 -12.95
CA ILE A 379 -20.97 -19.14 -12.44
C ILE A 379 -21.63 -17.97 -13.19
N GLY A 380 -22.72 -18.25 -13.88
CA GLY A 380 -23.43 -17.23 -14.66
C GLY A 380 -24.42 -17.81 -15.66
N VAL A 381 -24.71 -17.06 -16.72
CA VAL A 381 -25.60 -17.51 -17.80
C VAL A 381 -24.98 -18.73 -18.47
N PRO A 382 -25.73 -19.85 -18.62
CA PRO A 382 -25.21 -21.05 -19.27
C PRO A 382 -24.60 -20.75 -20.64
N GLY A 383 -23.39 -21.28 -20.88
CA GLY A 383 -22.62 -21.06 -22.10
C GLY A 383 -21.72 -19.83 -22.08
N SER A 384 -21.84 -18.92 -21.11
CA SER A 384 -20.86 -17.82 -20.95
C SER A 384 -19.49 -18.36 -20.54
N ARG A 385 -18.43 -17.66 -20.99
CA ARG A 385 -17.07 -18.20 -20.93
C ARG A 385 -16.16 -17.26 -20.13
N ALA A 386 -15.22 -17.88 -19.42
CA ALA A 386 -14.04 -17.26 -18.80
C ALA A 386 -12.79 -18.05 -19.17
N THR A 387 -11.62 -17.45 -19.08
CA THR A 387 -10.35 -18.15 -19.21
C THR A 387 -9.52 -17.92 -17.97
N VAL A 388 -9.09 -18.99 -17.29
CA VAL A 388 -8.02 -18.90 -16.29
C VAL A 388 -6.71 -18.87 -17.03
N VAL A 389 -6.02 -17.73 -16.97
CA VAL A 389 -4.74 -17.49 -17.66
C VAL A 389 -3.61 -18.10 -16.86
N SER A 390 -3.61 -17.85 -15.56
CA SER A 390 -2.65 -18.42 -14.61
C SER A 390 -3.29 -18.69 -13.26
N LEU A 391 -2.71 -19.62 -12.51
CA LEU A 391 -3.04 -19.93 -11.14
C LEU A 391 -1.70 -20.00 -10.39
N GLY A 392 -1.54 -19.13 -9.42
CA GLY A 392 -0.32 -18.98 -8.64
C GLY A 392 -0.33 -19.81 -7.35
N PRO A 393 0.60 -19.55 -6.43
CA PRO A 393 0.70 -20.30 -5.20
C PRO A 393 -0.54 -20.13 -4.31
N ILE A 394 -0.74 -21.12 -3.45
CA ILE A 394 -1.60 -21.01 -2.27
C ILE A 394 -0.73 -20.47 -1.14
N THR A 395 -1.15 -19.38 -0.53
CA THR A 395 -0.45 -18.76 0.60
C THR A 395 -1.35 -18.79 1.84
N ILE A 396 -0.83 -19.24 2.97
CA ILE A 396 -1.50 -19.16 4.28
C ILE A 396 -0.56 -18.41 5.24
N LEU A 397 -1.10 -17.54 6.05
CA LEU A 397 -0.32 -16.75 7.00
C LEU A 397 -0.11 -17.56 8.29
N ASP A 398 1.12 -17.59 8.80
CA ASP A 398 1.43 -18.19 10.11
C ASP A 398 0.98 -17.29 11.29
N ALA A 399 1.29 -17.71 12.51
CA ALA A 399 0.96 -16.96 13.73
C ALA A 399 1.56 -15.54 13.76
N ASP A 400 2.67 -15.33 13.07
CA ASP A 400 3.37 -14.04 12.95
C ASP A 400 2.96 -13.27 11.69
N PHE A 401 1.93 -13.71 10.98
CA PHE A 401 1.46 -13.18 9.68
C PHE A 401 2.46 -13.37 8.54
N LYS A 402 3.46 -14.23 8.68
CA LYS A 402 4.40 -14.55 7.61
C LYS A 402 3.77 -15.54 6.62
N PRO A 403 4.01 -15.36 5.31
CA PRO A 403 3.43 -16.22 4.29
C PRO A 403 4.14 -17.58 4.24
N ALA A 404 3.39 -18.67 4.35
CA ALA A 404 3.78 -20.02 3.97
C ALA A 404 3.11 -20.36 2.63
N LYS A 405 3.86 -20.93 1.66
CA LYS A 405 3.40 -21.09 0.28
C LYS A 405 3.50 -22.54 -0.22
N LYS A 406 2.52 -22.96 -1.03
CA LYS A 406 2.54 -24.18 -1.83
C LYS A 406 2.25 -23.86 -3.28
N GLU A 407 3.13 -24.26 -4.18
CA GLU A 407 2.95 -24.03 -5.61
C GLU A 407 1.84 -24.94 -6.17
N ILE A 408 1.06 -24.39 -7.11
CA ILE A 408 0.07 -25.16 -7.86
C ILE A 408 0.71 -25.56 -9.19
N PRO A 409 0.61 -26.83 -9.62
CA PRO A 409 1.18 -27.31 -10.88
C PRO A 409 0.38 -26.77 -12.08
N TRP A 410 0.58 -25.50 -12.41
CA TRP A 410 -0.09 -24.84 -13.53
C TRP A 410 0.67 -25.03 -14.84
N LYS A 411 -0.02 -25.45 -15.91
CA LYS A 411 0.66 -25.78 -17.19
C LYS A 411 0.15 -24.99 -18.39
N LYS A 412 -1.12 -24.55 -18.40
CA LYS A 412 -1.73 -23.91 -19.57
C LYS A 412 -3.00 -23.15 -19.21
N LYS A 413 -3.37 -22.19 -20.04
CA LYS A 413 -4.67 -21.51 -19.95
C LYS A 413 -5.82 -22.52 -20.01
N LEU A 414 -6.82 -22.34 -19.14
CA LEU A 414 -7.99 -23.21 -19.03
C LEU A 414 -9.27 -22.43 -19.31
N PRO A 415 -10.06 -22.80 -20.34
CA PRO A 415 -11.38 -22.23 -20.56
C PRO A 415 -12.36 -22.82 -19.53
N LEU A 416 -13.17 -21.95 -18.94
CA LEU A 416 -14.31 -22.30 -18.12
C LEU A 416 -15.60 -21.92 -18.86
N VAL A 417 -16.63 -22.76 -18.75
CA VAL A 417 -17.95 -22.51 -19.36
C VAL A 417 -19.02 -22.64 -18.28
N ALA A 418 -19.81 -21.59 -18.09
CA ALA A 418 -20.90 -21.63 -17.12
C ALA A 418 -21.95 -22.69 -17.50
N GLY A 419 -22.35 -23.49 -16.49
CA GLY A 419 -23.24 -24.64 -16.67
C GLY A 419 -22.52 -25.92 -17.06
N SER A 420 -21.21 -25.91 -17.26
CA SER A 420 -20.39 -27.14 -17.44
C SER A 420 -19.87 -27.64 -16.09
N ALA A 421 -19.38 -28.89 -16.07
CA ALA A 421 -18.74 -29.43 -14.87
C ALA A 421 -17.52 -28.58 -14.46
N PRO A 422 -17.28 -28.39 -13.16
CA PRO A 422 -16.08 -27.72 -12.66
C PRO A 422 -14.80 -28.43 -13.10
N ILE A 423 -13.72 -27.65 -13.26
CA ILE A 423 -12.37 -28.20 -13.48
C ILE A 423 -11.72 -28.44 -12.13
N VAL A 424 -11.20 -29.65 -11.92
CA VAL A 424 -10.49 -30.01 -10.70
C VAL A 424 -9.00 -30.23 -11.03
N ILE A 425 -8.14 -29.58 -10.25
CA ILE A 425 -6.69 -29.71 -10.29
C ILE A 425 -6.29 -30.41 -9.00
N THR A 426 -5.74 -31.61 -9.08
CA THR A 426 -5.17 -32.30 -7.93
C THR A 426 -3.76 -31.78 -7.69
N ILE A 427 -3.48 -31.44 -6.45
CA ILE A 427 -2.15 -31.01 -6.00
C ILE A 427 -1.52 -32.28 -5.38
N ALA A 428 -0.54 -32.84 -6.08
CA ALA A 428 0.21 -33.98 -5.56
C ALA A 428 1.04 -33.58 -4.34
N GLU A 429 1.28 -34.56 -3.46
CA GLU A 429 2.19 -34.43 -2.31
C GLU A 429 3.61 -34.02 -2.72
#